data_820f2106c86db74e0bb9647a86b8eabc
#
_entry.id   820f2106c86db74e0bb9647a86b8eabc
#
_cell.length_a   1.000
_cell.length_b   1.000
_cell.length_c   1.000
_cell.angle_alpha   90.00
_cell.angle_beta   90.00
_cell.angle_gamma   90.00
#
_symmetry.space_group_name_H-M   'P 1'
#
loop_
_entity.id
_entity.type
_entity.pdbx_description
1 polymer ?
#
loop_
_entity_poly.entity_id
_entity_poly.type
_entity_poly.pdbx_seq_one_letter_code
_entity_poly.pdbx_strand_id
1 'polypeptide(L)'
;MRKNLHFLLTLFTIVLVLAACGTSTKKEEATTQKTTPTTEQKEGDKTVSNAVYPQLSTEVLDNEQLIEMETSMGNIKIKLFPKYAPKAVENFVKHGKEGYYDGLIFHRVIKDFMIQGGDPNGNGTGGESIYGQPFEDEFSKNLYNLRGALSMANSGSNTNGSQFFIVQSSSLDPAMKEQMEKAGYPKEIIEAYDKNGGTPWLDHRHTVFGQVVEGMDIVDKIANTPVGAQDKPEKDVIIKKIQVLEE
;
A
#
# COMPACT_ATOMS: atom_id res chain seq x y z
N MET A 1 -5.97 36.63 42.43
CA MET A 1 -7.27 37.36 42.22
C MET A 1 -8.17 36.50 41.36
N ARG A 2 -9.32 36.19 41.93
CA ARG A 2 -10.46 35.41 41.37
C ARG A 2 -11.18 36.18 40.27
N LYS A 3 -11.77 35.47 39.27
CA LYS A 3 -13.16 35.62 38.75
C LYS A 3 -13.40 34.67 37.59
N ASN A 4 -14.15 33.60 37.76
CA ASN A 4 -15.58 33.34 37.44
C ASN A 4 -15.85 33.27 35.92
N LEU A 5 -16.13 32.06 35.37
CA LEU A 5 -17.38 31.27 35.36
C LEU A 5 -18.52 31.98 34.62
N HIS A 6 -18.92 31.52 33.47
CA HIS A 6 -20.35 31.45 33.07
C HIS A 6 -20.59 30.31 32.06
N PHE A 7 -21.38 29.40 32.51
CA PHE A 7 -22.10 28.28 31.87
C PHE A 7 -23.26 28.86 31.04
N LEU A 8 -23.44 28.44 29.82
CA LEU A 8 -24.74 28.58 29.16
C LEU A 8 -25.13 27.29 28.43
N LEU A 9 -26.09 26.62 29.06
CA LEU A 9 -26.81 25.46 28.62
C LEU A 9 -27.99 25.93 27.75
N THR A 10 -28.09 25.49 26.51
CA THR A 10 -29.31 25.64 25.71
C THR A 10 -29.79 24.29 25.20
N LEU A 11 -30.85 23.87 25.84
CA LEU A 11 -31.75 22.77 25.54
C LEU A 11 -32.61 23.15 24.32
N PHE A 12 -32.68 22.29 23.28
CA PHE A 12 -33.70 22.44 22.28
C PHE A 12 -34.39 21.10 21.99
N THR A 13 -35.66 21.16 22.10
CA THR A 13 -36.69 20.13 22.23
C THR A 13 -37.03 19.45 20.89
N ILE A 14 -37.41 18.20 21.05
CA ILE A 14 -38.02 17.22 20.17
C ILE A 14 -39.28 17.76 19.46
N VAL A 15 -39.44 17.46 18.16
CA VAL A 15 -40.76 17.35 17.54
C VAL A 15 -40.83 16.05 16.72
N LEU A 16 -41.65 15.13 17.20
CA LEU A 16 -42.14 13.94 16.53
C LEU A 16 -43.29 14.33 15.59
N VAL A 17 -43.26 13.87 14.35
CA VAL A 17 -44.47 13.79 13.50
C VAL A 17 -44.59 12.37 12.93
N LEU A 18 -45.65 11.70 13.38
CA LEU A 18 -46.18 10.45 12.83
C LEU A 18 -47.27 10.74 11.80
N ALA A 19 -47.27 10.07 10.65
CA ALA A 19 -48.44 9.74 9.84
C ALA A 19 -48.03 8.62 8.87
N ALA A 20 -48.46 7.41 8.93
CA ALA A 20 -49.71 6.69 8.84
C ALA A 20 -50.13 6.36 7.37
N CYS A 21 -50.10 5.04 7.09
CA CYS A 21 -50.96 4.19 6.30
C CYS A 21 -51.21 4.45 4.79
N GLY A 22 -51.03 3.36 4.03
CA GLY A 22 -51.60 3.17 2.71
C GLY A 22 -51.38 1.76 2.16
N THR A 23 -52.22 0.80 2.52
CA THR A 23 -52.34 -0.55 1.99
C THR A 23 -52.96 -0.54 0.57
N SER A 24 -52.43 -1.33 -0.37
CA SER A 24 -53.23 -1.92 -1.45
C SER A 24 -52.58 -3.19 -1.97
N THR A 25 -53.31 -4.26 -1.77
CA THR A 25 -53.17 -5.63 -2.26
C THR A 25 -53.56 -5.70 -3.76
N LYS A 26 -52.77 -6.36 -4.59
CA LYS A 26 -53.30 -7.08 -5.78
C LYS A 26 -52.50 -8.34 -6.04
N LYS A 27 -53.23 -9.42 -6.17
CA LYS A 27 -52.91 -10.83 -6.32
C LYS A 27 -52.98 -11.16 -7.82
N GLU A 28 -52.27 -12.18 -8.25
CA GLU A 28 -52.34 -13.04 -9.45
C GLU A 28 -50.99 -13.08 -10.18
N GLU A 29 -50.46 -14.18 -10.73
CA GLU A 29 -50.82 -15.63 -10.74
C GLU A 29 -49.53 -16.40 -11.09
N ALA A 30 -49.46 -17.65 -10.74
CA ALA A 30 -48.34 -18.56 -10.96
C ALA A 30 -48.27 -19.01 -12.45
N THR A 31 -47.07 -19.07 -13.00
CA THR A 31 -46.77 -19.97 -14.13
C THR A 31 -45.46 -20.71 -13.87
N THR A 32 -45.62 -22.01 -13.69
CA THR A 32 -44.56 -22.99 -13.49
C THR A 32 -43.86 -23.23 -14.82
N GLN A 33 -42.53 -22.97 -14.88
CA GLN A 33 -41.67 -23.61 -15.86
C GLN A 33 -40.49 -24.25 -15.18
N LYS A 34 -40.43 -25.56 -15.34
CA LYS A 34 -39.43 -26.53 -14.93
C LYS A 34 -38.19 -26.37 -15.80
N THR A 35 -37.08 -25.95 -15.24
CA THR A 35 -35.76 -26.05 -15.87
C THR A 35 -34.80 -26.81 -14.96
N THR A 36 -34.16 -27.78 -15.58
CA THR A 36 -33.16 -28.74 -15.10
C THR A 36 -31.94 -28.03 -14.47
N PRO A 37 -31.31 -28.56 -13.41
CA PRO A 37 -30.11 -28.00 -12.86
C PRO A 37 -28.90 -28.30 -13.76
N THR A 38 -28.42 -27.29 -14.43
CA THR A 38 -27.05 -27.31 -15.02
C THR A 38 -26.05 -27.07 -13.92
N THR A 39 -25.18 -28.02 -13.74
CA THR A 39 -24.00 -27.97 -12.86
C THR A 39 -23.06 -26.89 -13.38
N GLU A 40 -23.10 -25.68 -12.83
CA GLU A 40 -22.05 -24.69 -13.04
C GLU A 40 -20.86 -25.04 -12.14
N GLN A 41 -19.78 -25.41 -12.81
CA GLN A 41 -18.46 -25.54 -12.21
C GLN A 41 -18.05 -24.19 -11.66
N LYS A 42 -17.62 -24.17 -10.40
CA LYS A 42 -16.95 -23.03 -9.76
C LYS A 42 -15.57 -22.83 -10.41
N GLU A 43 -15.55 -22.10 -11.49
CA GLU A 43 -14.36 -21.46 -12.02
C GLU A 43 -14.53 -19.95 -11.77
N GLY A 44 -13.91 -19.40 -10.74
CA GLY A 44 -14.13 -17.98 -10.54
C GLY A 44 -13.63 -17.31 -9.27
N ASP A 45 -12.57 -17.77 -8.61
CA ASP A 45 -12.09 -17.02 -7.42
C ASP A 45 -10.73 -16.32 -7.61
N LYS A 46 -9.97 -16.65 -8.66
CA LYS A 46 -8.65 -16.03 -8.89
C LYS A 46 -8.71 -14.70 -9.63
N THR A 47 -9.68 -14.51 -10.53
CA THR A 47 -9.79 -13.29 -11.33
C THR A 47 -10.40 -12.11 -10.59
N VAL A 48 -11.27 -12.34 -9.60
CA VAL A 48 -11.92 -11.28 -8.84
C VAL A 48 -10.96 -10.64 -7.85
N SER A 49 -10.14 -11.44 -7.16
CA SER A 49 -9.13 -10.92 -6.22
C SER A 49 -8.04 -10.09 -6.90
N ASN A 50 -7.63 -10.47 -8.11
CA ASN A 50 -6.62 -9.72 -8.87
C ASN A 50 -7.12 -8.34 -9.33
N ALA A 51 -8.41 -8.20 -9.61
CA ALA A 51 -9.02 -6.93 -10.01
C ALA A 51 -9.22 -5.96 -8.82
N VAL A 52 -9.41 -6.50 -7.61
CA VAL A 52 -9.66 -5.70 -6.40
C VAL A 52 -8.36 -5.44 -5.62
N TYR A 53 -7.51 -6.44 -5.49
CA TYR A 53 -6.22 -6.36 -4.78
C TYR A 53 -5.07 -6.71 -5.74
N PRO A 54 -4.57 -5.73 -6.51
CA PRO A 54 -3.60 -6.00 -7.57
C PRO A 54 -2.28 -6.59 -7.05
N GLN A 55 -1.95 -6.37 -5.78
CA GLN A 55 -0.74 -6.92 -5.14
C GLN A 55 -0.77 -8.45 -4.97
N LEU A 56 -1.94 -9.09 -5.04
CA LEU A 56 -2.08 -10.55 -4.84
C LEU A 56 -1.69 -11.38 -6.08
N SER A 57 -1.38 -10.71 -7.20
CA SER A 57 -0.87 -11.33 -8.43
C SER A 57 0.48 -10.75 -8.78
N THR A 58 1.33 -11.54 -9.46
CA THR A 58 2.57 -11.06 -10.07
C THR A 58 2.37 -10.63 -11.52
N GLU A 59 1.21 -10.86 -12.11
CA GLU A 59 0.85 -10.41 -13.44
C GLU A 59 0.77 -8.88 -13.48
N VAL A 60 1.29 -8.29 -14.56
CA VAL A 60 1.21 -6.84 -14.82
C VAL A 60 0.01 -6.61 -15.73
N LEU A 61 -0.91 -5.75 -15.33
CA LEU A 61 -2.14 -5.45 -16.08
C LEU A 61 -1.94 -4.17 -16.92
N ASP A 62 -2.77 -3.98 -17.96
CA ASP A 62 -2.71 -2.84 -18.89
C ASP A 62 -2.73 -1.45 -18.20
N ASN A 63 -3.25 -1.37 -16.98
CA ASN A 63 -3.30 -0.14 -16.20
C ASN A 63 -2.22 -0.04 -15.12
N GLU A 64 -1.23 -0.90 -15.16
CA GLU A 64 -0.07 -0.93 -14.29
C GLU A 64 1.19 -0.62 -15.11
N GLN A 65 2.27 -0.21 -14.45
CA GLN A 65 3.57 0.01 -15.10
C GLN A 65 4.57 -0.97 -14.51
N LEU A 66 5.47 -1.50 -15.31
CA LEU A 66 6.55 -2.35 -14.86
C LEU A 66 7.87 -1.58 -14.90
N ILE A 67 8.59 -1.58 -13.79
CA ILE A 67 9.95 -1.02 -13.71
C ILE A 67 10.96 -2.09 -13.28
N GLU A 68 12.23 -1.90 -13.66
CA GLU A 68 13.35 -2.61 -13.09
C GLU A 68 14.27 -1.64 -12.34
N MET A 69 14.53 -1.96 -11.07
CA MET A 69 15.53 -1.30 -10.23
C MET A 69 16.80 -2.16 -10.22
N GLU A 70 17.83 -1.70 -10.90
CA GLU A 70 19.16 -2.31 -10.86
C GLU A 70 19.90 -1.86 -9.62
N THR A 71 20.34 -2.81 -8.81
CA THR A 71 21.13 -2.53 -7.60
C THR A 71 22.53 -3.14 -7.68
N SER A 72 23.40 -2.76 -6.77
CA SER A 72 24.73 -3.40 -6.63
C SER A 72 24.65 -4.87 -6.18
N MET A 73 23.47 -5.35 -5.76
CA MET A 73 23.25 -6.71 -5.26
C MET A 73 22.38 -7.58 -6.17
N GLY A 74 21.81 -7.01 -7.23
CA GLY A 74 20.93 -7.65 -8.21
C GLY A 74 19.76 -6.76 -8.62
N ASN A 75 18.91 -7.26 -9.49
CA ASN A 75 17.79 -6.54 -10.06
C ASN A 75 16.50 -6.88 -9.34
N ILE A 76 15.61 -5.89 -9.20
CA ILE A 76 14.30 -6.01 -8.58
C ILE A 76 13.28 -5.48 -9.58
N LYS A 77 12.31 -6.31 -10.01
CA LYS A 77 11.20 -5.85 -10.85
C LYS A 77 9.99 -5.53 -9.98
N ILE A 78 9.41 -4.38 -10.25
CA ILE A 78 8.33 -3.82 -9.44
C ILE A 78 7.23 -3.35 -10.37
N LYS A 79 6.02 -3.78 -10.15
CA LYS A 79 4.86 -3.19 -10.80
C LYS A 79 4.32 -2.03 -9.97
N LEU A 80 3.92 -0.96 -10.64
CA LEU A 80 3.43 0.28 -10.06
C LEU A 80 1.93 0.43 -10.32
N PHE A 81 1.24 1.16 -9.44
CA PHE A 81 -0.20 1.29 -9.43
C PHE A 81 -0.69 2.73 -9.68
N PRO A 82 -0.55 3.30 -10.89
CA PRO A 82 -0.92 4.69 -11.18
C PRO A 82 -2.41 4.99 -10.97
N LYS A 83 -3.27 3.99 -11.07
CA LYS A 83 -4.70 4.11 -10.78
C LYS A 83 -4.98 4.44 -9.32
N TYR A 84 -4.16 3.95 -8.39
CA TYR A 84 -4.40 4.04 -6.95
C TYR A 84 -3.54 5.08 -6.24
N ALA A 85 -2.36 5.37 -6.77
CA ALA A 85 -1.41 6.34 -6.23
C ALA A 85 -0.73 7.12 -7.39
N PRO A 86 -1.49 7.91 -8.16
CA PRO A 86 -1.01 8.56 -9.37
C PRO A 86 0.17 9.49 -9.14
N LYS A 87 0.17 10.29 -8.08
CA LYS A 87 1.26 11.23 -7.78
C LYS A 87 2.53 10.52 -7.33
N ALA A 88 2.40 9.50 -6.47
CA ALA A 88 3.55 8.73 -6.02
C ALA A 88 4.20 7.99 -7.18
N VAL A 89 3.41 7.40 -8.09
CA VAL A 89 3.92 6.73 -9.29
C VAL A 89 4.57 7.73 -10.24
N GLU A 90 3.91 8.85 -10.56
CA GLU A 90 4.46 9.89 -11.42
C GLU A 90 5.79 10.42 -10.88
N ASN A 91 5.82 10.73 -9.58
CA ASN A 91 7.01 11.22 -8.89
C ASN A 91 8.17 10.21 -8.99
N PHE A 92 7.92 8.96 -8.68
CA PHE A 92 8.93 7.91 -8.69
C PHE A 92 9.44 7.61 -10.12
N VAL A 93 8.54 7.49 -11.08
CA VAL A 93 8.88 7.20 -12.49
C VAL A 93 9.66 8.35 -13.12
N LYS A 94 9.26 9.59 -12.89
CA LYS A 94 9.96 10.76 -13.43
C LYS A 94 11.36 10.88 -12.82
N HIS A 95 11.51 10.75 -11.51
CA HIS A 95 12.84 10.69 -10.88
C HIS A 95 13.68 9.56 -11.43
N GLY A 96 13.12 8.37 -11.66
CA GLY A 96 13.82 7.23 -12.26
C GLY A 96 14.31 7.54 -13.69
N LYS A 97 13.43 8.08 -14.54
CA LYS A 97 13.76 8.45 -15.93
C LYS A 97 14.83 9.55 -16.01
N GLU A 98 14.84 10.49 -15.06
CA GLU A 98 15.81 11.58 -14.98
C GLU A 98 17.14 11.18 -14.31
N GLY A 99 17.27 9.90 -13.86
CA GLY A 99 18.47 9.39 -13.19
C GLY A 99 18.68 9.95 -11.78
N TYR A 100 17.63 10.51 -11.16
CA TYR A 100 17.71 11.08 -9.81
C TYR A 100 18.14 10.05 -8.76
N TYR A 101 17.73 8.79 -8.93
CA TYR A 101 18.07 7.70 -8.02
C TYR A 101 19.44 7.05 -8.31
N ASP A 102 20.07 7.37 -9.45
CA ASP A 102 21.33 6.75 -9.86
C ASP A 102 22.45 7.10 -8.89
N GLY A 103 23.08 6.09 -8.32
CA GLY A 103 24.12 6.23 -7.32
C GLY A 103 23.63 6.42 -5.88
N LEU A 104 22.32 6.59 -5.66
CA LEU A 104 21.78 6.66 -4.30
C LEU A 104 21.89 5.29 -3.60
N ILE A 105 21.84 5.32 -2.28
CA ILE A 105 22.01 4.12 -1.46
C ILE A 105 20.71 3.77 -0.71
N PHE A 106 20.58 2.51 -0.32
CA PHE A 106 19.69 2.13 0.77
C PHE A 106 20.33 2.56 2.08
N HIS A 107 19.95 3.73 2.58
CA HIS A 107 20.60 4.36 3.73
C HIS A 107 20.10 3.83 5.07
N ARG A 108 18.98 3.09 5.08
CA ARG A 108 18.42 2.44 6.27
C ARG A 108 17.87 1.07 5.90
N VAL A 109 18.37 0.04 6.56
CA VAL A 109 18.03 -1.36 6.30
C VAL A 109 17.76 -2.05 7.62
N ILE A 110 16.54 -2.56 7.81
CA ILE A 110 16.16 -3.30 9.02
C ILE A 110 15.61 -4.65 8.58
N LYS A 111 16.32 -5.70 8.98
CA LYS A 111 15.89 -7.08 8.78
C LYS A 111 14.55 -7.32 9.43
N ASP A 112 13.71 -8.14 8.78
CA ASP A 112 12.33 -8.46 9.16
C ASP A 112 11.41 -7.23 9.26
N PHE A 113 11.79 -6.14 8.55
CA PHE A 113 10.97 -4.93 8.43
C PHE A 113 11.01 -4.38 7.00
N MET A 114 12.02 -3.56 6.62
CA MET A 114 12.06 -2.88 5.32
C MET A 114 13.48 -2.48 4.91
N ILE A 115 13.65 -2.16 3.63
CA ILE A 115 14.83 -1.47 3.10
C ILE A 115 14.41 -0.11 2.56
N GLN A 116 15.07 0.98 2.99
CA GLN A 116 14.72 2.37 2.67
C GLN A 116 15.83 3.06 1.89
N GLY A 117 15.44 3.74 0.80
CA GLY A 117 16.34 4.51 -0.06
C GLY A 117 15.68 5.77 -0.61
N GLY A 118 16.28 6.33 -1.67
CA GLY A 118 15.74 7.51 -2.38
C GLY A 118 16.08 8.85 -1.74
N ASP A 119 17.03 8.89 -0.81
CA ASP A 119 17.54 10.11 -0.21
C ASP A 119 18.90 10.50 -0.82
N PRO A 120 19.03 11.66 -1.49
CA PRO A 120 20.30 12.15 -2.02
C PRO A 120 21.38 12.39 -0.96
N ASN A 121 20.96 12.70 0.28
CA ASN A 121 21.89 12.90 1.39
C ASN A 121 22.38 11.57 2.00
N GLY A 122 21.68 10.46 1.73
CA GLY A 122 22.03 9.13 2.25
C GLY A 122 22.01 9.01 3.78
N ASN A 123 21.20 9.81 4.47
CA ASN A 123 21.07 9.85 5.93
C ASN A 123 19.62 10.01 6.44
N GLY A 124 18.64 9.99 5.55
CA GLY A 124 17.21 10.09 5.85
C GLY A 124 16.66 11.51 5.93
N THR A 125 17.46 12.54 5.63
CA THR A 125 17.04 13.95 5.82
C THR A 125 16.71 14.68 4.52
N GLY A 126 17.02 14.11 3.35
CA GLY A 126 16.85 14.73 2.06
C GLY A 126 15.72 14.12 1.24
N GLY A 127 15.59 14.61 0.01
CA GLY A 127 14.70 14.06 -0.99
C GLY A 127 13.50 14.96 -1.30
N GLU A 128 13.58 15.62 -2.44
CA GLU A 128 12.50 16.49 -2.94
C GLU A 128 11.58 15.70 -3.89
N SER A 129 10.32 16.09 -3.94
CA SER A 129 9.40 15.60 -4.96
C SER A 129 9.61 16.36 -6.28
N ILE A 130 9.14 15.76 -7.39
CA ILE A 130 9.11 16.43 -8.70
C ILE A 130 8.24 17.70 -8.72
N TYR A 131 7.42 17.89 -7.69
CA TYR A 131 6.49 19.02 -7.56
C TYR A 131 7.14 20.23 -6.85
N GLY A 132 8.42 20.13 -6.43
CA GLY A 132 9.15 21.19 -5.73
C GLY A 132 8.71 21.41 -4.29
N GLN A 133 7.76 20.62 -3.80
CA GLN A 133 7.25 20.63 -2.43
C GLN A 133 6.75 19.24 -2.05
N PRO A 134 6.63 18.91 -0.75
CA PRO A 134 5.99 17.67 -0.34
C PRO A 134 4.58 17.50 -0.91
N PHE A 135 4.20 16.28 -1.26
CA PHE A 135 2.87 15.99 -1.77
C PHE A 135 2.08 15.09 -0.81
N GLU A 136 0.77 15.10 -1.01
CA GLU A 136 -0.20 14.42 -0.17
C GLU A 136 -0.10 12.91 -0.21
N ASP A 137 -0.60 12.27 0.84
CA ASP A 137 -0.75 10.83 0.91
C ASP A 137 -1.89 10.34 0.01
N GLU A 138 -1.68 9.20 -0.65
CA GLU A 138 -2.64 8.57 -1.55
C GLU A 138 -3.00 7.17 -1.00
N PHE A 139 -3.82 7.13 0.05
CA PHE A 139 -4.22 5.87 0.67
C PHE A 139 -5.35 5.20 -0.12
N SER A 140 -5.17 3.93 -0.43
CA SER A 140 -6.15 3.10 -1.13
C SER A 140 -6.60 1.92 -0.28
N LYS A 141 -7.89 1.58 -0.35
CA LYS A 141 -8.43 0.34 0.24
C LYS A 141 -8.07 -0.92 -0.55
N ASN A 142 -7.35 -0.76 -1.65
CA ASN A 142 -6.94 -1.84 -2.53
C ASN A 142 -5.44 -2.16 -2.40
N LEU A 143 -4.68 -1.33 -1.67
CA LEU A 143 -3.23 -1.46 -1.50
C LEU A 143 -2.85 -1.48 -0.02
N TYR A 144 -1.95 -2.39 0.33
CA TYR A 144 -1.52 -2.66 1.69
C TYR A 144 -0.01 -2.85 1.75
N ASN A 145 0.60 -2.65 2.92
CA ASN A 145 2.03 -2.86 3.14
C ASN A 145 2.35 -4.36 3.28
N LEU A 146 1.93 -5.17 2.31
CA LEU A 146 2.29 -6.58 2.19
C LEU A 146 3.80 -6.72 1.95
N ARG A 147 4.37 -7.90 2.22
CA ARG A 147 5.75 -8.19 1.83
C ARG A 147 5.96 -7.88 0.34
N GLY A 148 7.02 -7.11 0.04
CA GLY A 148 7.35 -6.63 -1.31
C GLY A 148 6.62 -5.36 -1.72
N ALA A 149 5.75 -4.77 -0.89
CA ALA A 149 5.14 -3.48 -1.17
C ALA A 149 6.22 -2.38 -1.30
N LEU A 150 6.09 -1.54 -2.32
CA LEU A 150 6.85 -0.31 -2.48
C LEU A 150 6.00 0.84 -1.97
N SER A 151 6.51 1.56 -0.96
CA SER A 151 5.77 2.60 -0.25
C SER A 151 6.57 3.87 -0.08
N MET A 152 5.91 5.02 -0.02
CA MET A 152 6.55 6.30 0.25
C MET A 152 6.99 6.39 1.72
N ALA A 153 8.25 6.76 1.94
CA ALA A 153 8.67 7.23 3.24
C ALA A 153 8.22 8.68 3.43
N ASN A 154 7.81 9.03 4.65
CA ASN A 154 7.36 10.37 5.01
C ASN A 154 7.77 10.73 6.45
N SER A 155 7.71 12.00 6.80
CA SER A 155 7.97 12.53 8.15
C SER A 155 6.67 12.92 8.87
N GLY A 156 5.54 12.37 8.46
CA GLY A 156 4.19 12.64 8.91
C GLY A 156 3.24 12.77 7.72
N SER A 157 1.96 13.02 7.98
CA SER A 157 0.95 13.10 6.92
C SER A 157 1.28 14.13 5.85
N ASN A 158 1.12 13.77 4.58
CA ASN A 158 1.29 14.65 3.43
C ASN A 158 2.69 15.26 3.29
N THR A 159 3.73 14.49 3.66
CA THR A 159 5.13 14.94 3.54
C THR A 159 5.95 14.03 2.62
N ASN A 160 5.32 13.48 1.59
CA ASN A 160 5.99 12.62 0.63
C ASN A 160 6.98 13.42 -0.24
N GLY A 161 8.19 12.90 -0.39
CA GLY A 161 9.27 13.46 -1.23
C GLY A 161 9.76 12.44 -2.26
N SER A 162 11.06 12.16 -2.29
CA SER A 162 11.64 11.12 -3.15
C SER A 162 11.92 9.81 -2.41
N GLN A 163 11.91 9.80 -1.07
CA GLN A 163 12.26 8.60 -0.30
C GLN A 163 11.16 7.55 -0.35
N PHE A 164 11.58 6.31 -0.47
CA PHE A 164 10.71 5.14 -0.51
C PHE A 164 11.27 4.00 0.34
N PHE A 165 10.45 3.00 0.61
CA PHE A 165 10.92 1.74 1.18
C PHE A 165 10.23 0.54 0.52
N ILE A 166 10.92 -0.61 0.57
CA ILE A 166 10.37 -1.90 0.17
C ILE A 166 10.17 -2.74 1.43
N VAL A 167 8.96 -3.20 1.66
CA VAL A 167 8.61 -4.05 2.81
C VAL A 167 9.29 -5.41 2.67
N GLN A 168 10.08 -5.81 3.67
CA GLN A 168 10.82 -7.07 3.64
C GLN A 168 10.26 -8.09 4.64
N SER A 169 9.56 -7.66 5.69
CA SER A 169 9.04 -8.55 6.75
C SER A 169 8.39 -9.81 6.17
N SER A 170 8.88 -10.98 6.55
CA SER A 170 8.46 -12.28 6.01
C SER A 170 7.46 -13.03 6.91
N SER A 171 7.08 -12.45 8.03
CA SER A 171 6.14 -13.03 8.99
C SER A 171 5.20 -11.97 9.53
N LEU A 172 4.04 -12.43 10.00
CA LEU A 172 3.07 -11.63 10.72
C LEU A 172 3.06 -12.06 12.19
N ASP A 173 3.08 -11.09 13.12
CA ASP A 173 2.79 -11.39 14.51
C ASP A 173 1.35 -11.93 14.64
N PRO A 174 1.13 -13.10 15.26
CA PRO A 174 -0.21 -13.66 15.46
C PRO A 174 -1.20 -12.68 16.13
N ALA A 175 -0.73 -11.81 17.01
CA ALA A 175 -1.55 -10.79 17.65
C ALA A 175 -2.05 -9.73 16.64
N MET A 176 -1.32 -9.47 15.57
CA MET A 176 -1.73 -8.55 14.50
C MET A 176 -2.89 -9.10 13.69
N LYS A 177 -2.95 -10.41 13.46
CA LYS A 177 -4.04 -11.06 12.73
C LYS A 177 -5.39 -10.77 13.40
N GLU A 178 -5.48 -10.98 14.71
CA GLU A 178 -6.69 -10.70 15.49
C GLU A 178 -7.06 -9.20 15.44
N GLN A 179 -6.05 -8.32 15.48
CA GLN A 179 -6.28 -6.87 15.36
C GLN A 179 -6.82 -6.48 13.99
N MET A 180 -6.31 -7.05 12.90
CA MET A 180 -6.80 -6.82 11.54
C MET A 180 -8.24 -7.31 11.37
N GLU A 181 -8.59 -8.48 11.91
CA GLU A 181 -9.95 -9.00 11.91
C GLU A 181 -10.91 -8.04 12.62
N LYS A 182 -10.54 -7.56 13.81
CA LYS A 182 -11.31 -6.57 14.58
C LYS A 182 -11.41 -5.21 13.88
N ALA A 183 -10.38 -4.82 13.13
CA ALA A 183 -10.35 -3.59 12.36
C ALA A 183 -11.11 -3.69 11.02
N GLY A 184 -11.64 -4.88 10.66
CA GLY A 184 -12.43 -5.10 9.46
C GLY A 184 -11.60 -5.18 8.17
N TYR A 185 -10.37 -5.66 8.26
CA TYR A 185 -9.56 -5.94 7.07
C TYR A 185 -10.22 -7.00 6.19
N PRO A 186 -10.11 -6.88 4.87
CA PRO A 186 -10.58 -7.92 3.94
C PRO A 186 -9.90 -9.26 4.22
N LYS A 187 -10.67 -10.34 4.12
CA LYS A 187 -10.18 -11.68 4.42
C LYS A 187 -8.96 -12.06 3.57
N GLU A 188 -9.00 -11.74 2.28
CA GLU A 188 -7.92 -12.00 1.32
C GLU A 188 -6.62 -11.30 1.71
N ILE A 189 -6.73 -10.10 2.29
CA ILE A 189 -5.57 -9.32 2.76
C ILE A 189 -5.02 -9.90 4.05
N ILE A 190 -5.89 -10.32 4.99
CA ILE A 190 -5.45 -11.01 6.22
C ILE A 190 -4.72 -12.32 5.85
N GLU A 191 -5.26 -13.10 4.92
CA GLU A 191 -4.62 -14.32 4.42
C GLU A 191 -3.28 -14.04 3.73
N ALA A 192 -3.17 -12.94 2.97
CA ALA A 192 -1.93 -12.53 2.34
C ALA A 192 -0.85 -12.16 3.36
N TYR A 193 -1.20 -11.39 4.38
CA TYR A 193 -0.29 -11.09 5.49
C TYR A 193 0.14 -12.34 6.27
N ASP A 194 -0.81 -13.22 6.58
CA ASP A 194 -0.55 -14.46 7.32
C ASP A 194 0.41 -15.38 6.56
N LYS A 195 0.24 -15.46 5.25
CA LYS A 195 1.03 -16.33 4.37
C LYS A 195 2.41 -15.75 4.03
N ASN A 196 2.47 -14.46 3.73
CA ASN A 196 3.65 -13.86 3.10
C ASN A 196 4.39 -12.88 4.03
N GLY A 197 3.75 -12.41 5.09
CA GLY A 197 4.27 -11.33 5.94
C GLY A 197 3.91 -9.95 5.43
N GLY A 198 4.49 -8.94 6.05
CA GLY A 198 4.27 -7.52 5.77
C GLY A 198 4.17 -6.69 7.05
N THR A 199 3.76 -5.45 6.90
CA THR A 199 3.78 -4.44 7.98
C THR A 199 2.42 -3.73 8.12
N PRO A 200 1.35 -4.43 8.56
CA PRO A 200 -0.01 -3.88 8.57
C PRO A 200 -0.16 -2.61 9.43
N TRP A 201 0.73 -2.37 10.38
CA TRP A 201 0.74 -1.14 11.19
C TRP A 201 1.15 0.12 10.40
N LEU A 202 1.67 -0.05 9.17
CA LEU A 202 1.99 1.04 8.24
C LEU A 202 0.85 1.35 7.26
N ASP A 203 -0.19 0.51 7.20
CA ASP A 203 -1.34 0.74 6.33
C ASP A 203 -2.05 2.06 6.68
N HIS A 204 -2.41 2.82 5.65
CA HIS A 204 -2.99 4.16 5.76
C HIS A 204 -2.12 5.17 6.55
N ARG A 205 -0.80 4.91 6.60
CA ARG A 205 0.21 5.85 7.12
C ARG A 205 1.27 6.17 6.08
N HIS A 206 1.51 5.22 5.18
CA HIS A 206 2.43 5.36 4.06
C HIS A 206 1.70 4.99 2.76
N THR A 207 1.89 5.80 1.73
CA THR A 207 1.31 5.56 0.41
C THR A 207 1.96 4.35 -0.23
N VAL A 208 1.23 3.26 -0.38
CA VAL A 208 1.66 2.10 -1.17
C VAL A 208 1.40 2.42 -2.65
N PHE A 209 2.44 2.30 -3.50
CA PHE A 209 2.32 2.64 -4.91
C PHE A 209 2.91 1.61 -5.87
N GLY A 210 3.49 0.51 -5.34
CA GLY A 210 4.01 -0.59 -6.13
C GLY A 210 4.12 -1.89 -5.36
N GLN A 211 4.49 -2.97 -6.09
CA GLN A 211 4.70 -4.31 -5.55
C GLN A 211 5.83 -5.00 -6.30
N VAL A 212 6.78 -5.56 -5.57
CA VAL A 212 7.82 -6.42 -6.15
C VAL A 212 7.17 -7.67 -6.74
N VAL A 213 7.48 -7.94 -8.00
CA VAL A 213 7.01 -9.12 -8.73
C VAL A 213 8.14 -10.13 -9.00
N GLU A 214 9.39 -9.65 -9.10
CA GLU A 214 10.60 -10.48 -9.21
C GLU A 214 11.73 -9.85 -8.36
N GLY A 215 12.62 -10.66 -7.79
CA GLY A 215 13.79 -10.17 -7.06
C GLY A 215 13.55 -9.96 -5.56
N MET A 216 12.54 -10.60 -4.94
CA MET A 216 12.38 -10.58 -3.47
C MET A 216 13.56 -11.23 -2.75
N ASP A 217 14.26 -12.16 -3.35
CA ASP A 217 15.51 -12.72 -2.85
C ASP A 217 16.64 -11.67 -2.79
N ILE A 218 16.65 -10.72 -3.73
CA ILE A 218 17.58 -9.56 -3.70
C ILE A 218 17.21 -8.62 -2.55
N VAL A 219 15.90 -8.33 -2.35
CA VAL A 219 15.44 -7.54 -1.21
C VAL A 219 15.86 -8.21 0.11
N ASP A 220 15.69 -9.53 0.23
CA ASP A 220 16.13 -10.30 1.40
C ASP A 220 17.66 -10.25 1.59
N LYS A 221 18.41 -10.36 0.49
CA LYS A 221 19.87 -10.26 0.52
C LYS A 221 20.33 -8.88 1.01
N ILE A 222 19.68 -7.80 0.56
CA ILE A 222 19.94 -6.44 1.04
C ILE A 222 19.60 -6.35 2.54
N ALA A 223 18.43 -6.83 2.95
CA ALA A 223 17.98 -6.78 4.33
C ALA A 223 18.85 -7.58 5.31
N ASN A 224 19.63 -8.55 4.82
CA ASN A 224 20.56 -9.34 5.61
C ASN A 224 22.01 -8.80 5.57
N THR A 225 22.26 -7.61 5.02
CA THR A 225 23.59 -7.00 5.07
C THR A 225 23.95 -6.57 6.49
N PRO A 226 25.22 -6.62 6.91
CA PRO A 226 25.64 -6.02 8.15
C PRO A 226 25.33 -4.52 8.17
N VAL A 227 24.76 -4.05 9.27
CA VAL A 227 24.41 -2.64 9.48
C VAL A 227 25.13 -2.06 10.67
N GLY A 228 25.48 -0.78 10.59
CA GLY A 228 26.09 0.00 11.65
C GLY A 228 25.09 0.92 12.34
N ALA A 229 25.55 2.10 12.74
CA ALA A 229 24.72 3.10 13.39
C ALA A 229 23.55 3.54 12.48
N GLN A 230 22.36 3.76 13.07
CA GLN A 230 21.15 4.18 12.39
C GLN A 230 20.65 3.16 11.32
N ASP A 231 20.95 1.89 11.52
CA ASP A 231 20.58 0.81 10.60
C ASP A 231 21.15 0.99 9.17
N LYS A 232 22.23 1.77 9.02
CA LYS A 232 22.88 2.00 7.74
C LYS A 232 23.76 0.79 7.39
N PRO A 233 23.68 0.23 6.16
CA PRO A 233 24.60 -0.81 5.72
C PRO A 233 26.07 -0.40 5.88
N GLU A 234 26.91 -1.29 6.44
CA GLU A 234 28.35 -1.06 6.56
C GLU A 234 29.07 -0.94 5.21
N LYS A 235 28.51 -1.59 4.20
CA LYS A 235 28.89 -1.43 2.78
C LYS A 235 27.68 -0.90 2.03
N ASP A 236 27.86 0.22 1.35
CA ASP A 236 26.77 0.84 0.61
C ASP A 236 26.16 -0.13 -0.40
N VAL A 237 24.84 -0.26 -0.32
CA VAL A 237 24.03 -0.92 -1.34
C VAL A 237 23.45 0.15 -2.25
N ILE A 238 23.92 0.17 -3.50
CA ILE A 238 23.71 1.26 -4.45
C ILE A 238 22.55 0.92 -5.40
N ILE A 239 21.68 1.87 -5.65
CA ILE A 239 20.72 1.88 -6.75
C ILE A 239 21.51 2.37 -7.98
N LYS A 240 21.72 1.51 -8.98
CA LYS A 240 22.48 1.87 -10.16
C LYS A 240 21.62 2.59 -11.18
N LYS A 241 20.38 2.12 -11.34
CA LYS A 241 19.43 2.65 -12.30
C LYS A 241 18.00 2.19 -12.01
N ILE A 242 17.03 3.01 -12.38
CA ILE A 242 15.61 2.61 -12.45
C ILE A 242 15.15 2.78 -13.91
N GLN A 243 14.63 1.71 -14.51
CA GLN A 243 14.17 1.69 -15.90
C GLN A 243 12.69 1.31 -15.95
N VAL A 244 11.93 2.02 -16.77
CA VAL A 244 10.55 1.63 -17.10
C VAL A 244 10.61 0.61 -18.22
N LEU A 245 10.00 -0.56 -17.99
CA LEU A 245 9.94 -1.66 -18.95
C LEU A 245 8.62 -1.67 -19.73
N GLU A 246 7.52 -1.37 -19.04
CA GLU A 246 6.16 -1.31 -19.60
C GLU A 246 5.41 -0.11 -19.00
N GLU A 247 4.64 0.63 -19.85
CA GLU A 247 3.83 1.81 -19.48
C GLU A 247 2.36 1.61 -19.82
#